data_8d8e577ea4be509480d26638e65bb58a
#
_entry.id   8d8e577ea4be509480d26638e65bb58a
#
_cell.length_a   1.000
_cell.length_b   1.000
_cell.length_c   1.000
_cell.angle_alpha   90.00
_cell.angle_beta   90.00
_cell.angle_gamma   90.00
#
_symmetry.space_group_name_H-M   'P 1'
#
loop_
_entity.id
_entity.type
_entity.pdbx_description
1 polymer ?
#
loop_
_entity_poly.entity_id
_entity_poly.type
_entity_poly.pdbx_seq_one_letter_code
_entity_poly.pdbx_strand_id
1 'polypeptide(L)'
;MCIRDSDKPEERADYYKRIKDLEREGDKLTHLILDELGTTFITPFDREDIHALASTMDDVIDGINSCAKRINIYNPRPISDSGKELSRLIQQEAVYIGKAMDELETFRQKPAALRGYCNKLHDIENQADDVYEHFITKLFEEEKDCIELIKIKEIMHELEKTTDVAEQVGKILKNLIIKYA
;
A
#
# COMPACT_ATOMS: atom_id res chain seq x y z
N MET A 1 -9.30 9.03 3.69
CA MET A 1 -8.06 8.76 4.41
C MET A 1 -7.30 10.06 4.67
N CYS A 2 -6.62 10.12 5.78
CA CYS A 2 -6.10 11.26 6.52
C CYS A 2 -5.13 12.21 5.82
N ILE A 3 -4.46 11.82 4.73
CA ILE A 3 -3.56 12.74 4.01
C ILE A 3 -4.35 13.83 3.30
N ARG A 4 -5.55 13.52 2.78
CA ARG A 4 -6.44 14.51 2.19
C ARG A 4 -6.88 15.59 3.19
N ASP A 5 -6.94 15.21 4.49
CA ASP A 5 -7.43 16.07 5.58
C ASP A 5 -6.28 16.59 6.46
N SER A 6 -5.00 16.31 6.10
CA SER A 6 -3.80 16.67 6.86
C SER A 6 -3.40 18.15 6.76
N ASP A 7 -4.24 18.99 6.16
CA ASP A 7 -4.01 20.44 6.10
C ASP A 7 -4.06 21.11 7.48
N LYS A 8 -4.55 20.38 8.51
CA LYS A 8 -4.55 20.82 9.90
C LYS A 8 -3.47 20.09 10.70
N PRO A 9 -2.35 20.77 11.02
CA PRO A 9 -1.24 20.15 11.75
C PRO A 9 -1.65 19.52 13.10
N GLU A 10 -2.61 20.09 13.79
CA GLU A 10 -3.13 19.61 15.06
C GLU A 10 -3.82 18.25 14.98
N GLU A 11 -4.35 17.88 13.82
CA GLU A 11 -5.02 16.58 13.61
C GLU A 11 -4.04 15.47 13.19
N ARG A 12 -2.82 15.82 12.77
CA ARG A 12 -1.83 14.85 12.24
C ARG A 12 -1.43 13.78 13.26
N ALA A 13 -1.25 14.16 14.52
CA ALA A 13 -0.88 13.24 15.58
C ALA A 13 -1.98 12.20 15.85
N ASP A 14 -3.24 12.63 15.85
CA ASP A 14 -4.39 11.74 16.06
C ASP A 14 -4.57 10.78 14.89
N TYR A 15 -4.41 11.25 13.66
CA TYR A 15 -4.44 10.39 12.48
C TYR A 15 -3.31 9.37 12.48
N TYR A 16 -2.07 9.80 12.79
CA TYR A 16 -0.94 8.89 12.90
C TYR A 16 -1.20 7.81 13.96
N LYS A 17 -1.70 8.18 15.13
CA LYS A 17 -2.03 7.22 16.19
C LYS A 17 -3.02 6.15 15.72
N ARG A 18 -4.10 6.57 15.05
CA ARG A 18 -5.11 5.62 14.51
C ARG A 18 -4.53 4.69 13.45
N ILE A 19 -3.69 5.21 12.56
CA ILE A 19 -3.01 4.40 11.54
C ILE A 19 -2.07 3.39 12.21
N LYS A 20 -1.30 3.83 13.21
CA LYS A 20 -0.40 2.96 13.99
C LYS A 20 -1.13 1.87 14.76
N ASP A 21 -2.32 2.14 15.27
CA ASP A 21 -3.13 1.13 15.95
C ASP A 21 -3.65 0.08 14.94
N LEU A 22 -4.06 0.50 13.73
CA LEU A 22 -4.47 -0.41 12.65
C LEU A 22 -3.30 -1.26 12.12
N GLU A 23 -2.10 -0.69 11.99
CA GLU A 23 -0.89 -1.44 11.60
C GLU A 23 -0.59 -2.52 12.65
N ARG A 24 -0.67 -2.23 13.94
CA ARG A 24 -0.48 -3.23 14.99
C ARG A 24 -1.54 -4.34 14.99
N GLU A 25 -2.76 -4.05 14.51
CA GLU A 25 -3.78 -5.08 14.29
C GLU A 25 -3.42 -5.95 13.09
N GLY A 26 -2.92 -5.35 12.00
CA GLY A 26 -2.39 -6.05 10.83
C GLY A 26 -1.25 -7.00 11.20
N ASP A 27 -0.22 -6.48 11.88
CA ASP A 27 0.91 -7.26 12.42
C ASP A 27 0.43 -8.53 13.16
N LYS A 28 -0.53 -8.38 14.06
CA LYS A 28 -1.07 -9.52 14.82
C LYS A 28 -1.74 -10.54 13.93
N LEU A 29 -2.49 -10.10 12.91
CA LEU A 29 -3.16 -11.00 11.96
C LEU A 29 -2.12 -11.73 11.11
N THR A 30 -1.09 -11.05 10.65
CA THR A 30 0.02 -11.64 9.90
C THR A 30 0.73 -12.69 10.74
N HIS A 31 1.07 -12.41 12.00
CA HIS A 31 1.66 -13.39 12.90
C HIS A 31 0.76 -14.60 13.12
N LEU A 32 -0.55 -14.40 13.32
CA LEU A 32 -1.50 -15.51 13.45
C LEU A 32 -1.54 -16.39 12.21
N ILE A 33 -1.55 -15.80 11.01
CA ILE A 33 -1.51 -16.55 9.74
C ILE A 33 -0.23 -17.37 9.65
N LEU A 34 0.93 -16.80 10.00
CA LEU A 34 2.22 -17.48 9.93
C LEU A 34 2.33 -18.61 10.96
N ASP A 35 1.81 -18.43 12.17
CA ASP A 35 1.76 -19.45 13.22
C ASP A 35 0.85 -20.62 12.80
N GLU A 36 -0.35 -20.33 12.30
CA GLU A 36 -1.28 -21.32 11.76
C GLU A 36 -0.65 -22.08 10.59
N LEU A 37 0.06 -21.39 9.71
CA LEU A 37 0.77 -21.98 8.58
C LEU A 37 1.87 -22.95 9.06
N GLY A 38 2.52 -22.65 10.18
CA GLY A 38 3.55 -23.50 10.80
C GLY A 38 2.99 -24.82 11.35
N THR A 39 1.74 -24.81 11.82
CA THR A 39 1.09 -25.95 12.51
C THR A 39 0.11 -26.73 11.62
N THR A 40 -0.43 -26.13 10.56
CA THR A 40 -1.40 -26.75 9.66
C THR A 40 -0.72 -27.72 8.72
N PHE A 41 -1.17 -28.99 8.69
CA PHE A 41 -0.56 -30.03 7.85
C PHE A 41 -0.95 -29.91 6.38
N ILE A 42 -2.20 -29.55 6.07
CA ILE A 42 -2.73 -29.41 4.71
C ILE A 42 -3.16 -27.97 4.49
N THR A 43 -2.56 -27.30 3.50
CA THR A 43 -2.89 -25.91 3.12
C THR A 43 -3.52 -25.87 1.72
N PRO A 44 -4.42 -24.91 1.42
CA PRO A 44 -5.06 -24.78 0.11
C PRO A 44 -4.10 -24.39 -1.02
N PHE A 45 -2.97 -23.75 -0.68
CA PHE A 45 -1.88 -23.34 -1.56
C PHE A 45 -0.54 -23.74 -0.94
N ASP A 46 0.55 -23.62 -1.69
CA ASP A 46 1.88 -23.81 -1.13
C ASP A 46 2.11 -22.82 0.02
N ARG A 47 2.75 -23.30 1.09
CA ARG A 47 3.03 -22.50 2.27
C ARG A 47 3.82 -21.23 1.97
N GLU A 48 4.77 -21.34 1.03
CA GLU A 48 5.57 -20.21 0.58
C GLU A 48 4.73 -19.13 -0.10
N ASP A 49 3.71 -19.52 -0.88
CA ASP A 49 2.80 -18.57 -1.53
C ASP A 49 1.91 -17.86 -0.50
N ILE A 50 1.41 -18.58 0.51
CA ILE A 50 0.61 -17.98 1.60
C ILE A 50 1.48 -17.04 2.43
N HIS A 51 2.70 -17.45 2.77
CA HIS A 51 3.66 -16.63 3.50
C HIS A 51 3.97 -15.35 2.73
N ALA A 52 4.32 -15.47 1.44
CA ALA A 52 4.63 -14.31 0.60
C ALA A 52 3.43 -13.34 0.51
N LEU A 53 2.21 -13.87 0.34
CA LEU A 53 1.01 -13.04 0.28
C LEU A 53 0.76 -12.29 1.58
N ALA A 54 0.78 -12.99 2.73
CA ALA A 54 0.56 -12.38 4.03
C ALA A 54 1.61 -11.33 4.36
N SER A 55 2.90 -11.62 4.15
CA SER A 55 3.99 -10.69 4.41
C SER A 55 3.93 -9.45 3.50
N THR A 56 3.60 -9.62 2.20
CA THR A 56 3.50 -8.46 1.30
C THR A 56 2.29 -7.58 1.62
N MET A 57 1.18 -8.16 2.09
CA MET A 57 0.04 -7.37 2.57
C MET A 57 0.39 -6.57 3.83
N ASP A 58 1.18 -7.12 4.72
CA ASP A 58 1.74 -6.46 5.89
C ASP A 58 2.64 -5.28 5.49
N ASP A 59 3.55 -5.50 4.53
CA ASP A 59 4.42 -4.46 3.97
C ASP A 59 3.62 -3.26 3.40
N VAL A 60 2.41 -3.49 2.83
CA VAL A 60 1.53 -2.40 2.37
C VAL A 60 1.04 -1.56 3.56
N ILE A 61 0.62 -2.20 4.64
CA ILE A 61 0.15 -1.52 5.85
C ILE A 61 1.29 -0.75 6.50
N ASP A 62 2.48 -1.34 6.55
CA ASP A 62 3.71 -0.72 7.02
C ASP A 62 4.10 0.52 6.21
N GLY A 63 3.99 0.46 4.89
CA GLY A 63 4.20 1.60 4.00
C GLY A 63 3.25 2.76 4.34
N ILE A 64 1.95 2.48 4.51
CA ILE A 64 0.96 3.49 4.91
C ILE A 64 1.30 4.11 6.28
N ASN A 65 1.66 3.29 7.27
CA ASN A 65 2.09 3.76 8.59
C ASN A 65 3.37 4.60 8.51
N SER A 66 4.32 4.19 7.68
CA SER A 66 5.59 4.90 7.44
C SER A 66 5.35 6.30 6.86
N CYS A 67 4.44 6.44 5.88
CA CYS A 67 4.01 7.72 5.34
C CYS A 67 3.41 8.62 6.43
N ALA A 68 2.46 8.09 7.20
CA ALA A 68 1.79 8.84 8.27
C ALA A 68 2.80 9.28 9.36
N LYS A 69 3.76 8.42 9.70
CA LYS A 69 4.85 8.73 10.63
C LYS A 69 5.71 9.88 10.13
N ARG A 70 6.13 9.88 8.85
CA ARG A 70 6.93 10.96 8.27
C ARG A 70 6.17 12.29 8.28
N ILE A 71 4.89 12.29 7.90
CA ILE A 71 4.05 13.48 7.94
C ILE A 71 3.95 14.04 9.36
N ASN A 72 3.77 13.18 10.35
CA ASN A 72 3.69 13.59 11.76
C ASN A 72 5.02 14.14 12.30
N ILE A 73 6.16 13.49 11.99
CA ILE A 73 7.48 13.87 12.50
C ILE A 73 8.01 15.11 11.77
N TYR A 74 7.92 15.14 10.45
CA TYR A 74 8.50 16.22 9.66
C TYR A 74 7.65 17.49 9.67
N ASN A 75 6.37 17.34 9.97
CA ASN A 75 5.40 18.44 9.96
C ASN A 75 5.59 19.36 8.73
N PRO A 76 5.47 18.81 7.50
CA PRO A 76 5.67 19.57 6.28
C PRO A 76 4.62 20.67 6.10
N ARG A 77 4.85 21.58 5.17
CA ARG A 77 3.79 22.46 4.63
C ARG A 77 2.60 21.62 4.12
N PRO A 78 1.45 22.23 3.83
CA PRO A 78 0.30 21.50 3.29
C PRO A 78 0.69 20.59 2.12
N ILE A 79 0.20 19.36 2.13
CA ILE A 79 0.53 18.35 1.14
C ILE A 79 -0.06 18.75 -0.21
N SER A 80 0.77 18.64 -1.26
CA SER A 80 0.40 18.97 -2.64
C SER A 80 -0.77 18.11 -3.15
N ASP A 81 -1.40 18.55 -4.24
CA ASP A 81 -2.44 17.78 -4.91
C ASP A 81 -1.91 16.42 -5.41
N SER A 82 -0.64 16.36 -5.82
CA SER A 82 0.02 15.08 -6.15
C SER A 82 0.09 14.12 -4.97
N GLY A 83 0.36 14.59 -3.76
CA GLY A 83 0.36 13.74 -2.57
C GLY A 83 -1.04 13.26 -2.19
N LYS A 84 -2.05 14.10 -2.37
CA LYS A 84 -3.46 13.72 -2.21
C LYS A 84 -3.87 12.66 -3.24
N GLU A 85 -3.39 12.80 -4.48
CA GLU A 85 -3.66 11.84 -5.55
C GLU A 85 -3.00 10.49 -5.28
N LEU A 86 -1.70 10.43 -4.91
CA LEU A 86 -1.04 9.19 -4.50
C LEU A 86 -1.79 8.50 -3.36
N SER A 87 -2.23 9.25 -2.36
CA SER A 87 -3.02 8.69 -1.26
C SER A 87 -4.35 8.11 -1.71
N ARG A 88 -4.99 8.72 -2.73
CA ARG A 88 -6.22 8.22 -3.34
C ARG A 88 -5.96 6.93 -4.12
N LEU A 89 -4.83 6.84 -4.83
CA LEU A 89 -4.42 5.65 -5.56
C LEU A 89 -4.16 4.48 -4.59
N ILE A 90 -3.43 4.69 -3.50
CA ILE A 90 -3.23 3.68 -2.43
C ILE A 90 -4.57 3.20 -1.87
N GLN A 91 -5.52 4.10 -1.64
CA GLN A 91 -6.86 3.71 -1.19
C GLN A 91 -7.59 2.83 -2.21
N GLN A 92 -7.46 3.12 -3.50
CA GLN A 92 -8.03 2.28 -4.56
C GLN A 92 -7.38 0.90 -4.61
N GLU A 93 -6.05 0.81 -4.47
CA GLU A 93 -5.34 -0.46 -4.41
C GLU A 93 -5.82 -1.30 -3.23
N ALA A 94 -5.96 -0.72 -2.04
CA ALA A 94 -6.50 -1.43 -0.87
C ALA A 94 -7.90 -2.02 -1.14
N VAL A 95 -8.76 -1.29 -1.86
CA VAL A 95 -10.08 -1.80 -2.28
C VAL A 95 -9.96 -2.98 -3.26
N TYR A 96 -9.03 -2.90 -4.22
CA TYR A 96 -8.85 -3.99 -5.19
C TYR A 96 -8.14 -5.19 -4.59
N ILE A 97 -7.22 -5.00 -3.64
CA ILE A 97 -6.65 -6.10 -2.84
C ILE A 97 -7.76 -6.82 -2.09
N GLY A 98 -8.64 -6.10 -1.38
CA GLY A 98 -9.77 -6.70 -0.68
C GLY A 98 -10.66 -7.54 -1.60
N LYS A 99 -11.06 -6.99 -2.75
CA LYS A 99 -11.84 -7.72 -3.76
C LYS A 99 -11.11 -8.94 -4.32
N ALA A 100 -9.79 -8.85 -4.51
CA ALA A 100 -8.98 -9.96 -4.97
C ALA A 100 -8.91 -11.08 -3.92
N MET A 101 -8.84 -10.73 -2.63
CA MET A 101 -8.88 -11.70 -1.53
C MET A 101 -10.22 -12.42 -1.45
N ASP A 102 -11.34 -11.72 -1.67
CA ASP A 102 -12.68 -12.33 -1.72
C ASP A 102 -12.82 -13.40 -2.83
N GLU A 103 -12.07 -13.27 -3.93
CA GLU A 103 -12.09 -14.23 -5.04
C GLU A 103 -11.21 -15.48 -4.80
N LEU A 104 -10.37 -15.50 -3.77
CA LEU A 104 -9.45 -16.63 -3.53
C LEU A 104 -10.13 -17.98 -3.28
N GLU A 105 -11.37 -17.99 -2.82
CA GLU A 105 -12.13 -19.24 -2.64
C GLU A 105 -12.56 -19.87 -3.97
N THR A 106 -12.80 -19.05 -4.99
CA THR A 106 -13.47 -19.48 -6.24
C THR A 106 -12.58 -19.39 -7.48
N PHE A 107 -11.41 -18.75 -7.41
CA PHE A 107 -10.60 -18.42 -8.59
C PHE A 107 -10.15 -19.62 -9.41
N ARG A 108 -9.99 -20.80 -8.81
CA ARG A 108 -9.66 -22.04 -9.54
C ARG A 108 -10.66 -22.39 -10.63
N GLN A 109 -11.93 -22.03 -10.40
CA GLN A 109 -13.03 -22.26 -11.36
C GLN A 109 -13.29 -21.05 -12.23
N LYS A 110 -13.04 -19.83 -11.70
CA LYS A 110 -13.35 -18.55 -12.36
C LYS A 110 -12.22 -17.53 -12.19
N PRO A 111 -11.04 -17.76 -12.80
CA PRO A 111 -9.85 -16.91 -12.57
C PRO A 111 -9.97 -15.51 -13.18
N ALA A 112 -10.97 -15.23 -14.01
CA ALA A 112 -11.08 -13.98 -14.75
C ALA A 112 -11.28 -12.76 -13.85
N ALA A 113 -12.08 -12.87 -12.77
CA ALA A 113 -12.32 -11.78 -11.83
C ALA A 113 -11.03 -11.42 -11.06
N LEU A 114 -10.37 -12.43 -10.47
CA LEU A 114 -9.11 -12.24 -9.77
C LEU A 114 -8.05 -11.62 -10.69
N ARG A 115 -7.91 -12.14 -11.92
CA ARG A 115 -6.99 -11.57 -12.93
C ARG A 115 -7.32 -10.12 -13.25
N GLY A 116 -8.61 -9.77 -13.31
CA GLY A 116 -9.06 -8.40 -13.54
C GLY A 116 -8.62 -7.45 -12.42
N TYR A 117 -8.72 -7.86 -11.15
CA TYR A 117 -8.26 -7.05 -10.02
C TYR A 117 -6.74 -6.90 -9.99
N CYS A 118 -5.99 -7.97 -10.29
CA CYS A 118 -4.53 -7.87 -10.42
C CYS A 118 -4.09 -6.90 -11.54
N ASN A 119 -4.83 -6.82 -12.65
CA ASN A 119 -4.54 -5.85 -13.70
C ASN A 119 -4.85 -4.42 -13.23
N LYS A 120 -5.91 -4.23 -12.42
CA LYS A 120 -6.22 -2.92 -11.85
C LYS A 120 -5.13 -2.43 -10.89
N LEU A 121 -4.53 -3.30 -10.09
CA LEU A 121 -3.38 -2.94 -9.25
C LEU A 121 -2.21 -2.43 -10.11
N HIS A 122 -1.87 -3.13 -11.17
CA HIS A 122 -0.84 -2.69 -12.11
C HIS A 122 -1.17 -1.35 -12.80
N ASP A 123 -2.43 -1.17 -13.25
CA ASP A 123 -2.86 0.09 -13.88
C ASP A 123 -2.76 1.28 -12.91
N ILE A 124 -2.99 1.05 -11.60
CA ILE A 124 -2.93 2.08 -10.56
C ILE A 124 -1.50 2.43 -10.21
N GLU A 125 -0.61 1.44 -10.10
CA GLU A 125 0.82 1.66 -9.88
C GLU A 125 1.42 2.50 -11.02
N ASN A 126 1.18 2.18 -12.29
CA ASN A 126 1.63 3.01 -13.42
C ASN A 126 1.12 4.47 -13.32
N GLN A 127 -0.12 4.67 -12.85
CA GLN A 127 -0.63 6.03 -12.61
C GLN A 127 0.09 6.72 -11.44
N ALA A 128 0.46 5.98 -10.39
CA ALA A 128 1.20 6.51 -9.26
C ALA A 128 2.62 6.94 -9.67
N ASP A 129 3.29 6.15 -10.48
CA ASP A 129 4.59 6.48 -11.08
C ASP A 129 4.53 7.79 -11.86
N ASP A 130 3.57 7.92 -12.76
CA ASP A 130 3.38 9.15 -13.56
C ASP A 130 3.16 10.39 -12.66
N VAL A 131 2.35 10.25 -11.60
CA VAL A 131 2.10 11.33 -10.63
C VAL A 131 3.37 11.68 -9.87
N TYR A 132 4.14 10.69 -9.45
CA TYR A 132 5.38 10.88 -8.71
C TYR A 132 6.46 11.53 -9.57
N GLU A 133 6.70 11.04 -10.78
CA GLU A 133 7.71 11.60 -11.70
C GLU A 133 7.41 13.08 -12.03
N HIS A 134 6.16 13.38 -12.33
CA HIS A 134 5.73 14.76 -12.58
C HIS A 134 5.92 15.65 -11.35
N PHE A 135 5.58 15.14 -10.17
CA PHE A 135 5.78 15.86 -8.92
C PHE A 135 7.25 16.14 -8.63
N ILE A 136 8.14 15.14 -8.79
CA ILE A 136 9.58 15.29 -8.54
C ILE A 136 10.18 16.36 -9.46
N THR A 137 9.80 16.36 -10.72
CA THR A 137 10.27 17.38 -11.68
C THR A 137 9.94 18.79 -11.19
N LYS A 138 8.68 19.03 -10.82
CA LYS A 138 8.25 20.34 -10.31
C LYS A 138 8.90 20.71 -8.97
N LEU A 139 9.03 19.73 -8.07
CA LEU A 139 9.63 19.98 -6.76
C LEU A 139 11.03 20.58 -6.86
N PHE A 140 11.88 20.01 -7.73
CA PHE A 140 13.24 20.49 -7.90
C PHE A 140 13.35 21.84 -8.66
N GLU A 141 12.35 22.18 -9.45
CA GLU A 141 12.29 23.48 -10.15
C GLU A 141 11.81 24.60 -9.22
N GLU A 142 10.80 24.34 -8.40
CA GLU A 142 10.03 25.37 -7.71
C GLU A 142 10.44 25.56 -6.24
N GLU A 143 10.77 24.47 -5.50
CA GLU A 143 11.07 24.55 -4.07
C GLU A 143 12.47 25.11 -3.83
N LYS A 144 12.54 26.18 -3.03
CA LYS A 144 13.82 26.86 -2.68
C LYS A 144 14.27 26.58 -1.25
N ASP A 145 13.38 26.05 -0.41
CA ASP A 145 13.70 25.63 0.95
C ASP A 145 14.18 24.18 0.91
N CYS A 146 15.50 23.98 1.05
CA CYS A 146 16.11 22.64 1.00
C CYS A 146 15.56 21.69 2.08
N ILE A 147 15.12 22.21 3.23
CA ILE A 147 14.56 21.38 4.30
C ILE A 147 13.17 20.89 3.90
N GLU A 148 12.31 21.77 3.39
CA GLU A 148 11.00 21.38 2.89
C GLU A 148 11.11 20.46 1.68
N LEU A 149 12.05 20.70 0.76
CA LEU A 149 12.32 19.81 -0.37
C LEU A 149 12.61 18.38 0.10
N ILE A 150 13.49 18.21 1.10
CA ILE A 150 13.84 16.88 1.63
C ILE A 150 12.62 16.22 2.27
N LYS A 151 11.89 16.93 3.14
CA LYS A 151 10.70 16.41 3.82
C LYS A 151 9.65 15.91 2.85
N ILE A 152 9.30 16.75 1.86
CA ILE A 152 8.25 16.46 0.91
C ILE A 152 8.68 15.33 -0.04
N LYS A 153 9.95 15.37 -0.53
CA LYS A 153 10.50 14.30 -1.36
C LYS A 153 10.40 12.93 -0.67
N GLU A 154 10.82 12.83 0.60
CA GLU A 154 10.78 11.57 1.34
C GLU A 154 9.36 11.06 1.58
N ILE A 155 8.41 11.96 1.85
CA ILE A 155 7.00 11.59 2.02
C ILE A 155 6.42 11.07 0.70
N MET A 156 6.67 11.77 -0.40
CA MET A 156 6.14 11.40 -1.70
C MET A 156 6.74 10.09 -2.22
N HIS A 157 8.04 9.87 -1.99
CA HIS A 157 8.69 8.62 -2.32
C HIS A 157 8.14 7.44 -1.52
N GLU A 158 7.82 7.63 -0.25
CA GLU A 158 7.21 6.56 0.55
C GLU A 158 5.77 6.25 0.10
N LEU A 159 5.02 7.25 -0.38
CA LEU A 159 3.69 7.04 -0.96
C LEU A 159 3.78 6.20 -2.24
N GLU A 160 4.66 6.56 -3.17
CA GLU A 160 4.89 5.82 -4.41
C GLU A 160 5.40 4.40 -4.11
N LYS A 161 6.40 4.24 -3.25
CA LYS A 161 6.87 2.92 -2.84
C LYS A 161 5.76 2.04 -2.23
N THR A 162 4.77 2.64 -1.58
CA THR A 162 3.63 1.89 -1.04
C THR A 162 2.74 1.36 -2.16
N THR A 163 2.57 2.08 -3.27
CA THR A 163 1.85 1.57 -4.46
C THR A 163 2.60 0.44 -5.13
N ASP A 164 3.94 0.51 -5.24
CA ASP A 164 4.76 -0.60 -5.74
C ASP A 164 4.54 -1.89 -4.93
N VAL A 165 4.54 -1.77 -3.60
CA VAL A 165 4.31 -2.93 -2.72
C VAL A 165 2.88 -3.47 -2.88
N ALA A 166 1.89 -2.61 -3.05
CA ALA A 166 0.51 -3.03 -3.31
C ALA A 166 0.39 -3.77 -4.67
N GLU A 167 1.11 -3.34 -5.72
CA GLU A 167 1.20 -4.08 -6.97
C GLU A 167 1.86 -5.47 -6.79
N GLN A 168 2.86 -5.62 -5.90
CA GLN A 168 3.48 -6.92 -5.62
C GLN A 168 2.45 -7.95 -5.11
N VAL A 169 1.44 -7.52 -4.32
CA VAL A 169 0.30 -8.39 -3.96
C VAL A 169 -0.38 -8.93 -5.23
N GLY A 170 -0.64 -8.07 -6.20
CA GLY A 170 -1.22 -8.46 -7.50
C GLY A 170 -0.35 -9.44 -8.28
N LYS A 171 0.99 -9.27 -8.25
CA LYS A 171 1.95 -10.20 -8.89
C LYS A 171 1.92 -11.58 -8.23
N ILE A 172 1.87 -11.63 -6.89
CA ILE A 172 1.74 -12.90 -6.15
C ILE A 172 0.43 -13.60 -6.52
N LEU A 173 -0.69 -12.87 -6.53
CA LEU A 173 -1.99 -13.41 -6.91
C LEU A 173 -2.04 -13.90 -8.36
N LYS A 174 -1.37 -13.21 -9.31
CA LYS A 174 -1.19 -13.71 -10.70
C LYS A 174 -0.44 -15.03 -10.73
N ASN A 175 0.60 -15.20 -9.90
CA ASN A 175 1.33 -16.46 -9.80
C ASN A 175 0.46 -17.59 -9.25
N LEU A 176 -0.42 -17.31 -8.27
CA LEU A 176 -1.41 -18.29 -7.80
C LEU A 176 -2.36 -18.74 -8.92
N ILE A 177 -2.83 -17.81 -9.74
CA ILE A 177 -3.68 -18.16 -10.90
C ILE A 177 -2.90 -19.09 -11.86
N ILE A 178 -1.63 -18.84 -12.12
CA ILE A 178 -0.81 -19.67 -13.03
C ILE A 178 -0.57 -21.07 -12.46
N LYS A 179 -0.39 -21.18 -11.13
CA LYS A 179 -0.09 -22.45 -10.47
C LYS A 179 -1.33 -23.34 -10.28
N TYR A 180 -2.53 -22.73 -10.05
CA TYR A 180 -3.66 -23.46 -9.50
C TYR A 180 -4.97 -23.35 -10.30
N ALA A 181 -5.06 -22.50 -11.34
CA ALA A 181 -6.29 -22.30 -12.13
C ALA A 181 -6.23 -22.89 -13.57
#